data_75d56a9869d2638122287956e1c16d5a
#
_entry.id   75d56a9869d2638122287956e1c16d5a
#
_cell.length_a   1.000
_cell.length_b   1.000
_cell.length_c   1.000
_cell.angle_alpha   90.00
_cell.angle_beta   90.00
_cell.angle_gamma   90.00
#
_symmetry.space_group_name_H-M   'P 1'
#
loop_
_entity.id
_entity.type
_entity.pdbx_description
1 polymer ?
#
loop_
_entity_poly.entity_id
_entity_poly.type
_entity_poly.pdbx_seq_one_letter_code
_entity_poly.pdbx_strand_id
1 'polypeptide(L)'
;MASTSSQSEIEIVNVFDALAPPSASAFASTSATSSSSPLPYNVFINHRGPDVKHKLATDIYNVLTNMGFKVFLASQDLHLGDFFPTELQQAMSSSSLHLAIFSPTYAKSPWCLAELSFMLKTGTPIIPIFYRVKPEDIRHLKGTYADSFLEYEEKGRYIHKLEEWKKALCDVSFYKGEIVNTDEEKRKVLKNIVNRVLEVTNIVPLEVAKYPVGLEELVADFEMTVSEFVKIHSHVQVVGIWGMGGSGKTTLTKELYNKKCSFMKNSSFLFDIRNAAKKNELPKMQMQLLKDL
;
A
#
# COMPACT_ATOMS: atom_id res chain seq x y z
N MET A 1 39.47 -25.62 -13.29
CA MET A 1 38.99 -25.38 -11.90
C MET A 1 37.56 -24.87 -12.01
N ALA A 2 36.63 -25.77 -11.78
CA ALA A 2 35.21 -25.44 -11.91
C ALA A 2 34.75 -24.75 -10.59
N SER A 3 34.33 -23.51 -10.68
CA SER A 3 33.69 -22.81 -9.59
C SER A 3 32.27 -23.35 -9.43
N THR A 4 32.07 -24.19 -8.42
CA THR A 4 30.72 -24.57 -7.96
C THR A 4 30.09 -23.36 -7.29
N SER A 5 29.19 -22.68 -8.01
CA SER A 5 28.27 -21.73 -7.42
C SER A 5 27.38 -22.50 -6.45
N SER A 6 27.50 -22.23 -5.16
CA SER A 6 26.56 -22.71 -4.14
C SER A 6 25.22 -22.00 -4.34
N GLN A 7 24.36 -22.58 -5.17
CA GLN A 7 22.96 -22.19 -5.23
C GLN A 7 22.31 -22.54 -3.90
N SER A 8 21.68 -21.57 -3.27
CA SER A 8 20.78 -21.81 -2.14
C SER A 8 19.51 -22.44 -2.71
N GLU A 9 19.30 -23.72 -2.42
CA GLU A 9 18.05 -24.39 -2.79
C GLU A 9 16.91 -23.94 -1.86
N ILE A 10 15.76 -23.67 -2.47
CA ILE A 10 14.53 -23.31 -1.79
C ILE A 10 13.60 -24.51 -1.91
N GLU A 11 13.28 -25.14 -0.78
CA GLU A 11 12.34 -26.26 -0.74
C GLU A 11 11.03 -25.82 -0.07
N ILE A 12 9.92 -26.02 -0.77
CA ILE A 12 8.57 -25.77 -0.26
C ILE A 12 8.00 -27.10 0.22
N VAL A 13 7.84 -27.26 1.53
CA VAL A 13 7.32 -28.47 2.14
C VAL A 13 5.91 -28.22 2.69
N ASN A 14 4.97 -29.05 2.29
CA ASN A 14 3.64 -29.08 2.90
C ASN A 14 3.69 -29.96 4.17
N VAL A 15 3.80 -29.33 5.34
CA VAL A 15 3.99 -30.03 6.63
C VAL A 15 2.74 -30.80 7.07
N PHE A 16 1.56 -30.51 6.50
CA PHE A 16 0.31 -31.16 6.89
C PHE A 16 0.12 -32.56 6.31
N ASP A 17 0.76 -32.91 5.19
CA ASP A 17 0.72 -34.27 4.66
C ASP A 17 1.52 -35.27 5.50
N ALA A 18 2.45 -34.78 6.32
CA ALA A 18 3.28 -35.63 7.21
C ALA A 18 2.68 -35.85 8.60
N LEU A 19 1.62 -35.16 8.96
CA LEU A 19 0.99 -35.18 10.31
C LEU A 19 -0.48 -35.62 10.29
N ALA A 20 -0.96 -36.28 9.26
CA ALA A 20 -2.34 -36.76 9.22
C ALA A 20 -2.54 -37.92 10.22
N PRO A 21 -3.42 -37.77 11.23
CA PRO A 21 -3.84 -38.90 12.04
C PRO A 21 -4.79 -39.79 11.23
N PRO A 22 -4.82 -41.12 11.48
CA PRO A 22 -5.68 -42.02 10.73
C PRO A 22 -7.16 -41.74 11.07
N SER A 23 -7.93 -41.52 10.02
CA SER A 23 -9.39 -41.65 9.90
C SER A 23 -10.28 -41.15 11.06
N ALA A 24 -10.94 -40.01 10.85
CA ALA A 24 -12.27 -39.76 11.38
C ALA A 24 -13.16 -39.23 10.27
N SER A 25 -14.13 -40.03 9.90
CA SER A 25 -15.19 -39.78 8.94
C SER A 25 -16.14 -38.69 9.44
N ALA A 26 -16.68 -37.94 8.46
CA ALA A 26 -17.89 -37.13 8.51
C ALA A 26 -17.82 -35.78 9.24
N PHE A 27 -17.52 -34.73 8.46
CA PHE A 27 -18.21 -33.46 8.62
C PHE A 27 -18.68 -32.95 7.24
N ALA A 28 -19.96 -32.57 7.24
CA ALA A 28 -20.70 -32.17 6.08
C ALA A 28 -20.11 -30.98 5.34
N SER A 29 -20.06 -31.09 4.04
CA SER A 29 -19.78 -30.04 3.07
C SER A 29 -20.86 -28.94 3.16
N THR A 30 -20.58 -27.85 3.84
CA THR A 30 -21.20 -26.57 3.55
C THR A 30 -20.27 -25.82 2.62
N SER A 31 -20.67 -25.73 1.36
CA SER A 31 -20.06 -24.88 0.34
C SER A 31 -20.24 -23.40 0.73
N ALA A 32 -19.31 -22.88 1.52
CA ALA A 32 -19.14 -21.46 1.66
C ALA A 32 -18.33 -21.00 0.43
N THR A 33 -19.01 -20.41 -0.53
CA THR A 33 -18.40 -19.55 -1.54
C THR A 33 -17.66 -18.44 -0.80
N SER A 34 -16.36 -18.62 -0.57
CA SER A 34 -15.48 -17.57 -0.09
C SER A 34 -15.32 -16.55 -1.21
N SER A 35 -16.19 -15.54 -1.21
CA SER A 35 -15.87 -14.27 -1.85
C SER A 35 -14.67 -13.71 -1.11
N SER A 36 -13.47 -13.94 -1.65
CA SER A 36 -12.26 -13.29 -1.17
C SER A 36 -12.45 -11.79 -1.38
N SER A 37 -12.79 -11.06 -0.32
CA SER A 37 -12.76 -9.61 -0.32
C SER A 37 -11.34 -9.19 -0.77
N PRO A 38 -11.20 -8.29 -1.73
CA PRO A 38 -9.89 -7.85 -2.17
C PRO A 38 -9.12 -7.31 -0.95
N LEU A 39 -7.84 -7.70 -0.85
CA LEU A 39 -6.97 -7.22 0.23
C LEU A 39 -7.00 -5.69 0.29
N PRO A 40 -7.09 -5.09 1.49
CA PRO A 40 -7.18 -3.65 1.65
C PRO A 40 -5.98 -2.94 1.02
N TYR A 41 -6.19 -1.71 0.55
CA TYR A 41 -5.11 -0.85 0.09
C TYR A 41 -4.41 -0.20 1.29
N ASN A 42 -3.11 0.03 1.17
CA ASN A 42 -2.38 0.80 2.17
C ASN A 42 -2.54 2.30 1.93
N VAL A 43 -2.48 2.72 0.66
CA VAL A 43 -2.53 4.12 0.27
C VAL A 43 -3.46 4.32 -0.94
N PHE A 44 -4.30 5.33 -0.86
CA PHE A 44 -5.09 5.84 -1.99
C PHE A 44 -4.54 7.19 -2.44
N ILE A 45 -4.25 7.35 -3.74
CA ILE A 45 -3.75 8.59 -4.33
C ILE A 45 -4.82 9.22 -5.19
N ASN A 46 -5.36 10.35 -4.71
CA ASN A 46 -6.25 11.21 -5.47
C ASN A 46 -5.43 12.30 -6.18
N HIS A 47 -5.62 12.45 -7.48
CA HIS A 47 -4.91 13.45 -8.28
C HIS A 47 -5.63 13.73 -9.59
N ARG A 48 -5.39 14.88 -10.20
CA ARG A 48 -5.83 15.16 -11.56
C ARG A 48 -4.79 14.68 -12.57
N GLY A 49 -5.17 13.69 -13.41
CA GLY A 49 -4.28 12.99 -14.34
C GLY A 49 -3.40 13.90 -15.21
N PRO A 50 -3.95 14.83 -16.01
CA PRO A 50 -3.15 15.63 -16.96
C PRO A 50 -2.02 16.45 -16.31
N ASP A 51 -2.14 16.84 -15.06
CA ASP A 51 -1.19 17.73 -14.40
C ASP A 51 0.00 17.01 -13.77
N VAL A 52 -0.26 15.87 -13.14
CA VAL A 52 0.72 15.24 -12.23
C VAL A 52 0.93 13.76 -12.47
N LYS A 53 0.13 13.10 -13.34
CA LYS A 53 0.19 11.65 -13.57
C LYS A 53 1.58 11.17 -13.96
N HIS A 54 2.25 11.85 -14.88
CA HIS A 54 3.59 11.47 -15.39
C HIS A 54 4.75 12.08 -14.60
N LYS A 55 4.49 12.62 -13.42
CA LYS A 55 5.50 13.30 -12.58
C LYS A 55 5.42 12.83 -11.14
N LEU A 56 4.73 13.60 -10.29
CA LEU A 56 4.74 13.38 -8.85
C LEU A 56 3.91 12.15 -8.43
N ALA A 57 2.69 11.99 -8.98
CA ALA A 57 1.80 10.88 -8.59
C ALA A 57 2.40 9.52 -8.95
N THR A 58 2.99 9.38 -10.15
CA THR A 58 3.66 8.16 -10.58
C THR A 58 4.92 7.88 -9.76
N ASP A 59 5.70 8.91 -9.39
CA ASP A 59 6.88 8.70 -8.57
C ASP A 59 6.51 8.23 -7.16
N ILE A 60 5.48 8.81 -6.54
CA ILE A 60 4.95 8.35 -5.25
C ILE A 60 4.47 6.90 -5.38
N TYR A 61 3.68 6.60 -6.41
CA TYR A 61 3.18 5.25 -6.69
C TYR A 61 4.34 4.25 -6.80
N ASN A 62 5.33 4.54 -7.64
CA ASN A 62 6.47 3.65 -7.87
C ASN A 62 7.30 3.42 -6.59
N VAL A 63 7.59 4.49 -5.85
CA VAL A 63 8.36 4.37 -4.60
C VAL A 63 7.63 3.49 -3.60
N LEU A 64 6.34 3.72 -3.38
CA LEU A 64 5.56 2.95 -2.41
C LEU A 64 5.34 1.51 -2.86
N THR A 65 5.06 1.27 -4.14
CA THR A 65 4.89 -0.10 -4.66
C THR A 65 6.18 -0.90 -4.66
N ASN A 66 7.32 -0.25 -4.96
CA ASN A 66 8.64 -0.90 -4.83
C ASN A 66 8.98 -1.27 -3.38
N MET A 67 8.42 -0.56 -2.41
CA MET A 67 8.51 -0.91 -0.99
C MET A 67 7.46 -1.96 -0.57
N GLY A 68 6.67 -2.48 -1.50
CA GLY A 68 5.67 -3.50 -1.25
C GLY A 68 4.32 -2.98 -0.77
N PHE A 69 4.06 -1.68 -0.73
CA PHE A 69 2.74 -1.15 -0.38
C PHE A 69 1.73 -1.33 -1.51
N LYS A 70 0.52 -1.72 -1.15
CA LYS A 70 -0.60 -1.77 -2.08
C LYS A 70 -1.18 -0.37 -2.25
N VAL A 71 -0.88 0.25 -3.39
CA VAL A 71 -1.28 1.63 -3.69
C VAL A 71 -2.37 1.65 -4.75
N PHE A 72 -3.45 2.37 -4.50
CA PHE A 72 -4.45 2.68 -5.50
C PHE A 72 -4.16 4.06 -6.08
N LEU A 73 -3.93 4.12 -7.39
CA LEU A 73 -3.75 5.36 -8.13
C LEU A 73 -5.00 5.60 -8.95
N ALA A 74 -5.80 6.57 -8.55
CA ALA A 74 -6.98 6.97 -9.31
C ALA A 74 -6.55 7.54 -10.66
N SER A 75 -6.72 6.77 -11.74
CA SER A 75 -6.20 7.13 -13.06
C SER A 75 -7.26 7.27 -14.14
N GLN A 76 -8.53 7.21 -13.79
CA GLN A 76 -9.60 7.19 -14.79
C GLN A 76 -10.28 8.55 -14.93
N ASP A 77 -10.22 9.09 -16.13
CA ASP A 77 -11.14 10.10 -16.62
C ASP A 77 -12.49 9.38 -16.89
N LEU A 78 -13.31 9.25 -15.87
CA LEU A 78 -14.67 8.72 -16.01
C LEU A 78 -15.54 9.79 -16.67
N HIS A 79 -16.47 9.37 -17.54
CA HIS A 79 -17.33 10.28 -18.29
C HIS A 79 -18.53 10.74 -17.46
N LEU A 80 -19.09 11.89 -17.84
CA LEU A 80 -20.32 12.46 -17.25
C LEU A 80 -21.46 11.44 -17.27
N GLY A 81 -21.96 11.08 -16.09
CA GLY A 81 -23.05 10.12 -15.94
C GLY A 81 -22.61 8.75 -15.44
N ASP A 82 -21.30 8.48 -15.38
CA ASP A 82 -20.82 7.25 -14.81
C ASP A 82 -21.11 7.17 -13.31
N PHE A 83 -21.60 6.03 -12.89
CA PHE A 83 -21.79 5.74 -11.47
C PHE A 83 -20.43 5.71 -10.79
N PHE A 84 -20.32 6.31 -9.61
CA PHE A 84 -19.08 6.28 -8.82
C PHE A 84 -18.71 4.82 -8.56
N PRO A 85 -17.65 4.26 -9.17
CA PRO A 85 -17.43 2.83 -9.18
C PRO A 85 -17.32 2.30 -7.74
N THR A 86 -18.02 1.22 -7.46
CA THR A 86 -17.98 0.57 -6.13
C THR A 86 -16.55 0.22 -5.73
N GLU A 87 -15.73 -0.16 -6.70
CA GLU A 87 -14.31 -0.46 -6.52
C GLU A 87 -13.51 0.75 -6.00
N LEU A 88 -13.81 1.95 -6.50
CA LEU A 88 -13.17 3.19 -6.07
C LEU A 88 -13.55 3.54 -4.63
N GLN A 89 -14.85 3.40 -4.29
CA GLN A 89 -15.32 3.60 -2.91
C GLN A 89 -14.70 2.59 -1.96
N GLN A 90 -14.61 1.32 -2.36
CA GLN A 90 -13.95 0.28 -1.59
C GLN A 90 -12.47 0.56 -1.41
N ALA A 91 -11.77 1.00 -2.47
CA ALA A 91 -10.36 1.36 -2.39
C ALA A 91 -10.13 2.50 -1.40
N MET A 92 -10.94 3.58 -1.45
CA MET A 92 -10.86 4.68 -0.49
C MET A 92 -11.18 4.23 0.93
N SER A 93 -12.28 3.48 1.12
CA SER A 93 -12.70 3.04 2.46
C SER A 93 -11.76 2.02 3.10
N SER A 94 -11.07 1.20 2.30
CA SER A 94 -10.13 0.19 2.78
C SER A 94 -8.70 0.70 2.96
N SER A 95 -8.39 1.90 2.47
CA SER A 95 -7.05 2.46 2.57
C SER A 95 -6.73 2.95 3.98
N SER A 96 -5.48 2.75 4.40
CA SER A 96 -4.99 3.24 5.70
C SER A 96 -4.59 4.71 5.67
N LEU A 97 -4.31 5.25 4.48
CA LEU A 97 -3.87 6.63 4.26
C LEU A 97 -4.35 7.14 2.90
N HIS A 98 -4.78 8.39 2.86
CA HIS A 98 -5.09 9.09 1.62
C HIS A 98 -4.04 10.15 1.31
N LEU A 99 -3.61 10.23 0.04
CA LEU A 99 -2.80 11.31 -0.49
C LEU A 99 -3.64 12.11 -1.48
N ALA A 100 -3.83 13.40 -1.25
CA ALA A 100 -4.57 14.30 -2.14
C ALA A 100 -3.59 15.27 -2.80
N ILE A 101 -3.35 15.15 -4.11
CA ILE A 101 -2.39 15.98 -4.85
C ILE A 101 -3.14 17.11 -5.55
N PHE A 102 -3.04 18.30 -4.98
CA PHE A 102 -3.66 19.52 -5.51
C PHE A 102 -2.73 20.17 -6.53
N SER A 103 -3.20 20.29 -7.75
CA SER A 103 -2.55 21.01 -8.85
C SER A 103 -3.32 22.29 -9.20
N PRO A 104 -2.76 23.21 -9.98
CA PRO A 104 -3.48 24.44 -10.39
C PRO A 104 -4.83 24.18 -11.06
N THR A 105 -4.98 23.04 -11.76
CA THR A 105 -6.22 22.71 -12.46
C THR A 105 -7.04 21.59 -11.79
N TYR A 106 -6.71 21.22 -10.55
CA TYR A 106 -7.38 20.15 -9.80
C TYR A 106 -8.90 20.31 -9.77
N ALA A 107 -9.39 21.52 -9.49
CA ALA A 107 -10.82 21.80 -9.40
C ALA A 107 -11.57 21.69 -10.73
N LYS A 108 -10.89 21.59 -11.88
CA LYS A 108 -11.52 21.32 -13.18
C LYS A 108 -12.05 19.88 -13.32
N SER A 109 -11.71 19.00 -12.38
CA SER A 109 -12.18 17.63 -12.38
C SER A 109 -13.27 17.43 -11.32
N PRO A 110 -14.54 17.26 -11.71
CA PRO A 110 -15.62 16.92 -10.78
C PRO A 110 -15.35 15.64 -10.00
N TRP A 111 -14.61 14.70 -10.60
CA TRP A 111 -14.21 13.45 -9.98
C TRP A 111 -13.26 13.67 -8.83
N CYS A 112 -12.18 14.42 -9.03
CA CYS A 112 -11.24 14.73 -7.96
C CYS A 112 -11.93 15.40 -6.78
N LEU A 113 -12.89 16.29 -7.05
CA LEU A 113 -13.70 16.98 -6.03
C LEU A 113 -14.63 16.01 -5.30
N ALA A 114 -15.28 15.10 -6.03
CA ALA A 114 -16.15 14.07 -5.45
C ALA A 114 -15.36 13.06 -4.60
N GLU A 115 -14.21 12.59 -5.10
CA GLU A 115 -13.29 11.74 -4.35
C GLU A 115 -12.82 12.43 -3.06
N LEU A 116 -12.38 13.68 -3.14
CA LEU A 116 -11.96 14.46 -1.97
C LEU A 116 -13.05 14.54 -0.91
N SER A 117 -14.29 14.86 -1.35
CA SER A 117 -15.44 14.91 -0.44
C SER A 117 -15.73 13.56 0.21
N PHE A 118 -15.55 12.47 -0.52
CA PHE A 118 -15.70 11.11 0.02
C PHE A 118 -14.58 10.77 0.99
N MET A 119 -13.31 11.04 0.63
CA MET A 119 -12.14 10.80 1.48
C MET A 119 -12.28 11.49 2.85
N LEU A 120 -12.76 12.74 2.89
CA LEU A 120 -12.98 13.46 4.14
C LEU A 120 -14.05 12.81 5.04
N LYS A 121 -15.00 12.07 4.45
CA LYS A 121 -16.06 11.38 5.19
C LYS A 121 -15.62 10.02 5.75
N THR A 122 -14.56 9.42 5.22
CA THR A 122 -14.07 8.11 5.71
C THR A 122 -13.43 8.17 7.09
N GLY A 123 -12.96 9.35 7.52
CA GLY A 123 -12.17 9.49 8.74
C GLY A 123 -10.72 8.99 8.62
N THR A 124 -10.33 8.47 7.47
CA THR A 124 -8.95 8.05 7.17
C THR A 124 -8.03 9.27 7.13
N PRO A 125 -6.80 9.19 7.69
CA PRO A 125 -5.83 10.28 7.60
C PRO A 125 -5.59 10.72 6.15
N ILE A 126 -5.58 12.04 5.91
CA ILE A 126 -5.30 12.63 4.60
C ILE A 126 -4.05 13.49 4.68
N ILE A 127 -3.13 13.30 3.74
CA ILE A 127 -1.99 14.20 3.52
C ILE A 127 -2.24 14.99 2.24
N PRO A 128 -2.49 16.29 2.33
CA PRO A 128 -2.55 17.14 1.15
C PRO A 128 -1.15 17.42 0.63
N ILE A 129 -0.99 17.37 -0.69
CA ILE A 129 0.25 17.70 -1.40
C ILE A 129 -0.07 18.83 -2.37
N PHE A 130 0.51 20.00 -2.14
CA PHE A 130 0.27 21.20 -2.91
C PHE A 130 1.33 21.33 -4.02
N TYR A 131 1.00 20.83 -5.21
CA TYR A 131 1.88 20.83 -6.37
C TYR A 131 1.68 22.11 -7.20
N ARG A 132 2.63 23.04 -7.10
CA ARG A 132 2.59 24.34 -7.79
C ARG A 132 1.33 25.17 -7.50
N VAL A 133 0.78 25.02 -6.32
CA VAL A 133 -0.38 25.79 -5.82
C VAL A 133 -0.19 26.05 -4.34
N LYS A 134 -0.71 27.16 -3.84
CA LYS A 134 -0.65 27.50 -2.43
C LYS A 134 -1.92 27.01 -1.71
N PRO A 135 -1.80 26.51 -0.46
CA PRO A 135 -2.97 26.14 0.34
C PRO A 135 -4.01 27.26 0.46
N GLU A 136 -3.53 28.52 0.54
CA GLU A 136 -4.38 29.72 0.62
C GLU A 136 -5.22 29.94 -0.65
N ASP A 137 -4.70 29.61 -1.83
CA ASP A 137 -5.41 29.76 -3.10
C ASP A 137 -6.54 28.73 -3.20
N ILE A 138 -6.34 27.53 -2.65
CA ILE A 138 -7.37 26.50 -2.55
C ILE A 138 -8.42 26.90 -1.54
N ARG A 139 -8.02 27.36 -0.34
CA ARG A 139 -8.91 27.79 0.74
C ARG A 139 -9.87 28.87 0.32
N HIS A 140 -9.37 29.84 -0.41
CA HIS A 140 -10.13 31.02 -0.83
C HIS A 140 -10.59 30.95 -2.28
N LEU A 141 -10.48 29.77 -2.93
CA LEU A 141 -10.87 29.53 -4.31
C LEU A 141 -10.33 30.62 -5.25
N LYS A 142 -9.01 30.85 -5.26
CA LYS A 142 -8.38 31.86 -6.10
C LYS A 142 -7.94 31.31 -7.45
N GLY A 143 -7.84 32.19 -8.46
CA GLY A 143 -7.35 31.86 -9.79
C GLY A 143 -8.14 30.72 -10.44
N THR A 144 -7.46 29.71 -10.94
CA THR A 144 -8.07 28.60 -11.69
C THR A 144 -9.10 27.78 -10.88
N TYR A 145 -9.04 27.83 -9.56
CA TYR A 145 -10.08 27.25 -8.69
C TYR A 145 -11.38 28.05 -8.76
N ALA A 146 -11.31 29.39 -8.66
CA ALA A 146 -12.47 30.26 -8.86
C ALA A 146 -13.09 30.05 -10.24
N ASP A 147 -12.26 30.10 -11.29
CA ASP A 147 -12.70 29.93 -12.68
C ASP A 147 -13.45 28.59 -12.88
N SER A 148 -12.98 27.53 -12.25
CA SER A 148 -13.62 26.21 -12.35
C SER A 148 -15.01 26.20 -11.73
N PHE A 149 -15.20 26.81 -10.56
CA PHE A 149 -16.50 26.89 -9.90
C PHE A 149 -17.47 27.82 -10.63
N LEU A 150 -16.98 28.94 -11.16
CA LEU A 150 -17.78 29.82 -12.03
C LEU A 150 -18.26 29.09 -13.27
N GLU A 151 -17.38 28.31 -13.93
CA GLU A 151 -17.75 27.49 -15.08
C GLU A 151 -18.85 26.46 -14.75
N TYR A 152 -18.81 25.84 -13.57
CA TYR A 152 -19.86 24.91 -13.14
C TYR A 152 -21.18 25.63 -12.89
N GLU A 153 -21.16 26.80 -12.27
CA GLU A 153 -22.34 27.63 -12.01
C GLU A 153 -22.97 28.12 -13.32
N GLU A 154 -22.18 28.68 -14.23
CA GLU A 154 -22.65 29.17 -15.54
C GLU A 154 -23.26 28.08 -16.41
N LYS A 155 -22.67 26.87 -16.38
CA LYS A 155 -23.18 25.72 -17.15
C LYS A 155 -24.31 24.96 -16.42
N GLY A 156 -24.71 25.40 -15.25
CA GLY A 156 -25.73 24.72 -14.44
C GLY A 156 -25.37 23.32 -14.01
N ARG A 157 -24.04 22.99 -13.94
CA ARG A 157 -23.54 21.65 -13.64
C ARG A 157 -23.23 21.50 -12.17
N TYR A 158 -23.61 20.34 -11.60
CA TYR A 158 -23.27 19.96 -10.22
C TYR A 158 -23.71 20.95 -9.13
N ILE A 159 -24.71 21.79 -9.38
CA ILE A 159 -25.17 22.88 -8.48
C ILE A 159 -25.38 22.37 -7.05
N HIS A 160 -25.98 21.19 -6.91
CA HIS A 160 -26.24 20.55 -5.60
C HIS A 160 -24.98 20.03 -4.90
N LYS A 161 -23.80 20.01 -5.57
CA LYS A 161 -22.52 19.54 -5.03
C LYS A 161 -21.50 20.66 -4.80
N LEU A 162 -21.71 21.83 -5.38
CA LEU A 162 -20.70 22.91 -5.37
C LEU A 162 -20.33 23.33 -3.96
N GLU A 163 -21.30 23.52 -3.09
CA GLU A 163 -21.04 23.92 -1.70
C GLU A 163 -20.30 22.83 -0.90
N GLU A 164 -20.63 21.56 -1.13
CA GLU A 164 -19.92 20.44 -0.55
C GLU A 164 -18.44 20.43 -1.00
N TRP A 165 -18.18 20.65 -2.28
CA TRP A 165 -16.83 20.66 -2.85
C TRP A 165 -16.03 21.88 -2.40
N LYS A 166 -16.63 23.07 -2.36
CA LYS A 166 -15.99 24.28 -1.80
C LYS A 166 -15.58 24.07 -0.36
N LYS A 167 -16.47 23.48 0.44
CA LYS A 167 -16.19 23.14 1.83
C LYS A 167 -15.06 22.12 1.94
N ALA A 168 -15.08 21.05 1.15
CA ALA A 168 -14.03 20.01 1.16
C ALA A 168 -12.64 20.60 0.84
N LEU A 169 -12.54 21.49 -0.13
CA LEU A 169 -11.30 22.19 -0.46
C LEU A 169 -10.84 23.12 0.67
N CYS A 170 -11.77 23.83 1.28
CA CYS A 170 -11.47 24.67 2.44
C CYS A 170 -10.95 23.83 3.61
N ASP A 171 -11.68 22.79 3.99
CA ASP A 171 -11.35 21.92 5.13
C ASP A 171 -9.96 21.28 4.97
N VAL A 172 -9.67 20.66 3.80
CA VAL A 172 -8.40 20.01 3.56
C VAL A 172 -7.22 20.98 3.53
N SER A 173 -7.45 22.23 3.17
CA SER A 173 -6.39 23.27 3.11
C SER A 173 -5.84 23.66 4.47
N PHE A 174 -6.51 23.31 5.57
CA PHE A 174 -6.03 23.49 6.94
C PHE A 174 -5.19 22.33 7.44
N TYR A 175 -5.19 21.20 6.73
CA TYR A 175 -4.37 20.05 7.12
C TYR A 175 -2.89 20.36 6.88
N LYS A 176 -2.04 19.84 7.76
CA LYS A 176 -0.60 19.88 7.56
C LYS A 176 -0.24 19.06 6.33
N GLY A 177 0.21 19.73 5.29
CA GLY A 177 0.54 19.12 4.01
C GLY A 177 1.97 19.42 3.56
N GLU A 178 2.29 18.94 2.38
CA GLU A 178 3.59 19.11 1.73
C GLU A 178 3.45 20.04 0.53
N ILE A 179 4.46 20.91 0.30
CA ILE A 179 4.49 21.83 -0.84
C ILE A 179 5.56 21.38 -1.80
N VAL A 180 5.23 21.33 -3.09
CA VAL A 180 6.14 20.90 -4.17
C VAL A 180 6.11 21.91 -5.31
N ASN A 181 7.15 22.71 -5.42
CA ASN A 181 7.36 23.64 -6.53
C ASN A 181 8.61 23.28 -7.34
N THR A 182 9.57 22.62 -6.72
CA THR A 182 10.87 22.25 -7.30
C THR A 182 11.14 20.74 -7.22
N ASP A 183 12.11 20.27 -7.98
CA ASP A 183 12.52 18.85 -7.94
C ASP A 183 13.24 18.49 -6.63
N GLU A 184 13.86 19.44 -5.96
CA GLU A 184 14.47 19.23 -4.64
C GLU A 184 13.40 19.03 -3.58
N GLU A 185 12.37 19.89 -3.54
CA GLU A 185 11.22 19.75 -2.67
C GLU A 185 10.50 18.42 -2.92
N LYS A 186 10.36 18.00 -4.19
CA LYS A 186 9.77 16.71 -4.57
C LYS A 186 10.50 15.55 -3.91
N ARG A 187 11.84 15.50 -3.93
CA ARG A 187 12.62 14.43 -3.28
C ARG A 187 12.40 14.39 -1.76
N LYS A 188 12.36 15.56 -1.13
CA LYS A 188 12.07 15.68 0.30
C LYS A 188 10.67 15.17 0.63
N VAL A 189 9.68 15.57 -0.16
CA VAL A 189 8.28 15.17 0.00
C VAL A 189 8.11 13.66 -0.16
N LEU A 190 8.75 13.03 -1.15
CA LEU A 190 8.74 11.58 -1.31
C LEU A 190 9.21 10.87 -0.04
N LYS A 191 10.33 11.33 0.55
CA LYS A 191 10.84 10.78 1.81
C LYS A 191 9.85 10.95 2.96
N ASN A 192 9.23 12.13 3.10
CA ASN A 192 8.26 12.41 4.15
C ASN A 192 7.01 11.54 4.02
N ILE A 193 6.51 11.34 2.79
CA ILE A 193 5.37 10.47 2.50
C ILE A 193 5.69 9.03 2.90
N VAL A 194 6.85 8.50 2.49
CA VAL A 194 7.28 7.15 2.86
C VAL A 194 7.29 6.99 4.38
N ASN A 195 7.94 7.90 5.11
CA ASN A 195 7.97 7.84 6.57
C ASN A 195 6.55 7.83 7.17
N ARG A 196 5.67 8.68 6.64
CA ARG A 196 4.29 8.76 7.15
C ARG A 196 3.47 7.51 6.85
N VAL A 197 3.66 6.89 5.66
CA VAL A 197 3.03 5.62 5.33
C VAL A 197 3.48 4.52 6.31
N LEU A 198 4.78 4.43 6.57
CA LEU A 198 5.34 3.47 7.54
C LEU A 198 4.75 3.67 8.94
N GLU A 199 4.64 4.90 9.40
CA GLU A 199 4.02 5.22 10.71
C GLU A 199 2.55 4.80 10.79
N VAL A 200 1.75 5.15 9.76
CA VAL A 200 0.30 4.90 9.78
C VAL A 200 -0.02 3.42 9.63
N THR A 201 0.79 2.69 8.85
CA THR A 201 0.60 1.26 8.64
C THR A 201 1.20 0.41 9.75
N ASN A 202 1.93 1.02 10.69
CA ASN A 202 2.74 0.32 11.72
C ASN A 202 3.72 -0.71 11.14
N ILE A 203 4.09 -0.56 9.85
CA ILE A 203 5.05 -1.42 9.20
C ILE A 203 6.44 -0.87 9.46
N VAL A 204 7.24 -1.62 10.22
CA VAL A 204 8.65 -1.31 10.45
C VAL A 204 9.48 -2.22 9.54
N PRO A 205 10.08 -1.71 8.46
CA PRO A 205 10.93 -2.52 7.62
C PRO A 205 12.13 -3.04 8.42
N LEU A 206 12.43 -4.32 8.24
CA LEU A 206 13.60 -4.93 8.84
C LEU A 206 14.86 -4.44 8.13
N GLU A 207 15.90 -4.16 8.90
CA GLU A 207 17.19 -3.81 8.32
C GLU A 207 17.78 -5.02 7.59
N VAL A 208 17.96 -4.87 6.28
CA VAL A 208 18.60 -5.87 5.39
C VAL A 208 20.09 -5.53 5.25
N ALA A 209 20.86 -6.35 4.56
CA ALA A 209 22.27 -6.10 4.32
C ALA A 209 22.51 -4.75 3.61
N LYS A 210 23.58 -4.05 4.00
CA LYS A 210 23.92 -2.71 3.47
C LYS A 210 24.19 -2.72 1.96
N TYR A 211 24.70 -3.84 1.43
CA TYR A 211 25.03 -4.04 0.02
C TYR A 211 24.57 -5.44 -0.41
N PRO A 212 23.28 -5.68 -0.65
CA PRO A 212 22.80 -6.97 -1.09
C PRO A 212 23.18 -7.19 -2.56
N VAL A 213 23.91 -8.26 -2.87
CA VAL A 213 24.25 -8.67 -4.23
C VAL A 213 23.41 -9.89 -4.60
N GLY A 214 22.75 -9.87 -5.76
CA GLY A 214 21.92 -10.99 -6.25
C GLY A 214 20.63 -11.24 -5.45
N LEU A 215 20.28 -10.38 -4.50
CA LEU A 215 19.10 -10.57 -3.64
C LEU A 215 17.79 -10.39 -4.42
N GLU A 216 17.74 -9.49 -5.39
CA GLU A 216 16.56 -9.25 -6.22
C GLU A 216 16.18 -10.46 -7.06
N GLU A 217 17.18 -11.14 -7.65
CA GLU A 217 16.99 -12.37 -8.43
C GLU A 217 16.47 -13.51 -7.54
N LEU A 218 17.08 -13.70 -6.36
CA LEU A 218 16.64 -14.72 -5.40
C LEU A 218 15.21 -14.47 -4.89
N VAL A 219 14.84 -13.22 -4.70
CA VAL A 219 13.47 -12.85 -4.31
C VAL A 219 12.49 -13.13 -5.44
N ALA A 220 12.84 -12.81 -6.68
CA ALA A 220 11.99 -13.08 -7.84
C ALA A 220 11.77 -14.59 -8.05
N ASP A 221 12.82 -15.39 -7.96
CA ASP A 221 12.75 -16.85 -8.05
C ASP A 221 11.87 -17.45 -6.94
N PHE A 222 12.03 -16.94 -5.70
CA PHE A 222 11.19 -17.34 -4.58
C PHE A 222 9.72 -17.00 -4.83
N GLU A 223 9.41 -15.77 -5.28
CA GLU A 223 8.05 -15.33 -5.56
C GLU A 223 7.40 -16.16 -6.67
N MET A 224 8.14 -16.51 -7.70
CA MET A 224 7.67 -17.37 -8.78
C MET A 224 7.35 -18.77 -8.25
N THR A 225 8.26 -19.38 -7.53
CA THR A 225 8.09 -20.73 -6.94
C THR A 225 6.89 -20.77 -5.99
N VAL A 226 6.76 -19.80 -5.09
CA VAL A 226 5.63 -19.73 -4.14
C VAL A 226 4.32 -19.49 -4.87
N SER A 227 4.29 -18.62 -5.88
CA SER A 227 3.05 -18.32 -6.62
C SER A 227 2.51 -19.51 -7.41
N GLU A 228 3.36 -20.34 -7.95
CA GLU A 228 2.98 -21.59 -8.60
C GLU A 228 2.40 -22.58 -7.59
N PHE A 229 3.05 -22.70 -6.43
CA PHE A 229 2.60 -23.60 -5.37
C PHE A 229 1.24 -23.15 -4.76
N VAL A 230 1.02 -21.86 -4.55
CA VAL A 230 -0.22 -21.29 -4.02
C VAL A 230 -1.41 -21.55 -4.94
N LYS A 231 -1.21 -21.56 -6.26
CA LYS A 231 -2.29 -21.86 -7.23
C LYS A 231 -2.83 -23.28 -7.09
N ILE A 232 -2.02 -24.20 -6.57
CA ILE A 232 -2.35 -25.63 -6.47
C ILE A 232 -2.98 -25.97 -5.11
N HIS A 233 -2.61 -25.24 -4.04
CA HIS A 233 -2.97 -25.56 -2.67
C HIS A 233 -3.66 -24.39 -1.96
N SER A 234 -4.86 -24.61 -1.43
CA SER A 234 -5.70 -23.59 -0.76
C SER A 234 -5.50 -23.49 0.75
N HIS A 235 -4.50 -24.18 1.31
CA HIS A 235 -4.30 -24.29 2.76
C HIS A 235 -3.12 -23.46 3.27
N VAL A 236 -2.91 -23.48 4.60
CA VAL A 236 -1.74 -22.87 5.27
C VAL A 236 -0.45 -23.41 4.64
N GLN A 237 0.41 -22.50 4.24
CA GLN A 237 1.65 -22.84 3.57
C GLN A 237 2.83 -22.57 4.49
N VAL A 238 3.73 -23.54 4.58
CA VAL A 238 4.99 -23.41 5.29
C VAL A 238 6.12 -23.52 4.27
N VAL A 239 6.94 -22.49 4.19
CA VAL A 239 8.10 -22.47 3.31
C VAL A 239 9.37 -22.57 4.13
N GLY A 240 10.18 -23.58 3.88
CA GLY A 240 11.50 -23.77 4.50
C GLY A 240 12.61 -23.19 3.61
N ILE A 241 13.48 -22.37 4.17
CA ILE A 241 14.70 -21.87 3.51
C ILE A 241 15.90 -22.50 4.21
N TRP A 242 16.66 -23.32 3.51
CA TRP A 242 17.83 -24.03 4.04
C TRP A 242 19.10 -23.73 3.25
N GLY A 243 20.25 -24.03 3.82
CA GLY A 243 21.57 -23.79 3.20
C GLY A 243 22.65 -23.57 4.24
N MET A 244 23.91 -23.43 3.80
CA MET A 244 25.07 -23.26 4.66
C MET A 244 25.01 -22.00 5.52
N GLY A 245 25.80 -21.99 6.61
CA GLY A 245 26.02 -20.79 7.40
C GLY A 245 26.55 -19.63 6.52
N GLY A 246 26.02 -18.44 6.64
CA GLY A 246 26.47 -17.28 5.85
C GLY A 246 25.91 -17.20 4.42
N SER A 247 25.08 -18.13 3.95
CA SER A 247 24.52 -18.12 2.58
C SER A 247 23.41 -17.06 2.35
N GLY A 248 23.17 -16.14 3.29
CA GLY A 248 22.20 -15.06 3.09
C GLY A 248 20.73 -15.38 3.42
N LYS A 249 20.42 -16.56 3.98
CA LYS A 249 19.01 -16.95 4.30
C LYS A 249 18.23 -15.93 5.09
N THR A 250 18.81 -15.43 6.17
CA THR A 250 18.17 -14.41 7.02
C THR A 250 17.99 -13.09 6.26
N THR A 251 18.93 -12.73 5.40
CA THR A 251 18.85 -11.53 4.55
C THR A 251 17.70 -11.67 3.55
N LEU A 252 17.61 -12.83 2.88
CA LEU A 252 16.51 -13.13 1.97
C LEU A 252 15.16 -13.12 2.70
N THR A 253 15.07 -13.76 3.87
CA THR A 253 13.81 -13.79 4.65
C THR A 253 13.36 -12.39 5.10
N LYS A 254 14.31 -11.54 5.50
CA LYS A 254 14.01 -10.14 5.85
C LYS A 254 13.49 -9.33 4.65
N GLU A 255 14.11 -9.53 3.49
CA GLU A 255 13.67 -8.84 2.26
C GLU A 255 12.28 -9.31 1.82
N LEU A 256 12.04 -10.64 1.86
CA LEU A 256 10.72 -11.21 1.60
C LEU A 256 9.65 -10.66 2.58
N TYR A 257 10.01 -10.57 3.87
CA TYR A 257 9.12 -9.97 4.87
C TYR A 257 8.82 -8.51 4.53
N ASN A 258 9.84 -7.69 4.25
CA ASN A 258 9.67 -6.28 3.90
C ASN A 258 8.78 -6.09 2.66
N LYS A 259 8.92 -6.96 1.65
CA LYS A 259 8.07 -6.93 0.45
C LYS A 259 6.64 -7.41 0.70
N LYS A 260 6.42 -8.34 1.63
CA LYS A 260 5.11 -8.99 1.82
C LYS A 260 4.31 -8.43 3.00
N CYS A 261 4.94 -7.89 4.05
CA CYS A 261 4.25 -7.41 5.25
C CYS A 261 3.23 -6.31 4.96
N SER A 262 3.46 -5.49 3.93
CA SER A 262 2.52 -4.45 3.50
C SER A 262 1.26 -4.97 2.81
N PHE A 263 1.30 -6.20 2.26
CA PHE A 263 0.15 -6.87 1.66
C PHE A 263 -0.63 -7.71 2.67
N MET A 264 -0.04 -8.02 3.82
CA MET A 264 -0.66 -8.82 4.87
C MET A 264 -1.21 -7.90 5.95
N LYS A 265 -2.47 -8.10 6.32
CA LYS A 265 -3.12 -7.27 7.36
C LYS A 265 -2.41 -7.40 8.70
N ASN A 266 -1.91 -8.60 8.99
CA ASN A 266 -1.19 -8.95 10.21
C ASN A 266 0.07 -9.73 9.81
N SER A 267 1.23 -9.30 10.27
CA SER A 267 2.49 -9.97 9.99
C SER A 267 3.47 -9.76 11.14
N SER A 268 4.23 -10.79 11.50
CA SER A 268 5.25 -10.72 12.54
C SER A 268 6.53 -11.38 12.08
N PHE A 269 7.67 -10.81 12.46
CA PHE A 269 8.99 -11.39 12.21
C PHE A 269 9.67 -11.75 13.53
N LEU A 270 9.75 -13.04 13.81
CA LEU A 270 10.38 -13.55 15.02
C LEU A 270 11.82 -13.96 14.72
N PHE A 271 12.77 -13.25 15.33
CA PHE A 271 14.20 -13.46 15.11
C PHE A 271 14.79 -14.42 16.13
N ASP A 272 15.65 -15.36 15.65
CA ASP A 272 16.50 -16.23 16.49
C ASP A 272 15.75 -17.03 17.57
N ILE A 273 14.65 -17.68 17.18
CA ILE A 273 13.79 -18.48 18.07
C ILE A 273 14.59 -19.56 18.85
N ARG A 274 15.62 -20.15 18.21
CA ARG A 274 16.47 -21.18 18.85
C ARG A 274 17.19 -20.64 20.10
N ASN A 275 17.79 -19.46 20.02
CA ASN A 275 18.49 -18.87 21.16
C ASN A 275 17.52 -18.33 22.21
N ALA A 276 16.39 -17.79 21.78
CA ALA A 276 15.31 -17.39 22.71
C ALA A 276 14.77 -18.59 23.51
N ALA A 277 14.60 -19.74 22.87
CA ALA A 277 14.20 -20.98 23.55
C ALA A 277 15.25 -21.42 24.59
N LYS A 278 16.55 -21.37 24.26
CA LYS A 278 17.63 -21.70 25.20
C LYS A 278 17.69 -20.76 26.40
N LYS A 279 17.30 -19.49 26.22
CA LYS A 279 17.27 -18.46 27.27
C LYS A 279 15.95 -18.37 28.03
N ASN A 280 14.99 -19.26 27.76
CA ASN A 280 13.62 -19.22 28.30
C ASN A 280 12.88 -17.91 27.97
N GLU A 281 13.14 -17.30 26.81
CA GLU A 281 12.53 -16.07 26.34
C GLU A 281 11.35 -16.29 25.36
N LEU A 282 10.91 -17.52 25.16
CA LEU A 282 9.74 -17.84 24.32
C LEU A 282 8.46 -17.04 24.70
N PRO A 283 8.15 -16.83 25.99
CA PRO A 283 6.98 -15.99 26.36
C PRO A 283 7.06 -14.56 25.80
N LYS A 284 8.26 -13.97 25.73
CA LYS A 284 8.43 -12.64 25.14
C LYS A 284 8.13 -12.64 23.63
N MET A 285 8.57 -13.71 22.93
CA MET A 285 8.29 -13.86 21.49
C MET A 285 6.81 -14.11 21.22
N GLN A 286 6.13 -14.89 22.07
CA GLN A 286 4.69 -15.08 22.00
C GLN A 286 3.93 -13.77 22.22
N MET A 287 4.38 -12.95 23.18
CA MET A 287 3.81 -11.63 23.41
C MET A 287 4.01 -10.69 22.23
N GLN A 288 5.20 -10.74 21.60
CA GLN A 288 5.46 -9.99 20.35
C GLN A 288 4.51 -10.44 19.25
N LEU A 289 4.38 -11.75 19.01
CA LEU A 289 3.47 -12.29 18.00
C LEU A 289 2.03 -11.84 18.21
N LEU A 290 1.54 -11.91 19.46
CA LEU A 290 0.17 -11.47 19.81
C LEU A 290 -0.03 -9.96 19.64
N LYS A 291 1.02 -9.17 19.79
CA LYS A 291 0.98 -7.72 19.62
C LYS A 291 1.02 -7.31 18.15
N ASP A 292 1.71 -8.09 17.32
CA ASP A 292 1.88 -7.82 15.88
C ASP A 292 0.67 -8.32 15.05
N LEU A 293 -0.13 -9.26 15.58
CA LEU A 293 -1.35 -9.81 14.97
C LEU A 293 -2.62 -9.05 15.42
#